data_84534001de2b4f28a11ba6ddd39679f8
#
_entry.id   84534001de2b4f28a11ba6ddd39679f8
#
_cell.length_a   1.000
_cell.length_b   1.000
_cell.length_c   1.000
_cell.angle_alpha   90.00
_cell.angle_beta   90.00
_cell.angle_gamma   90.00
#
_symmetry.space_group_name_H-M   'P 1'
#
loop_
_entity.id
_entity.type
_entity.pdbx_description
1 polymer ?
#
loop_
_entity_poly.entity_id
_entity_poly.type
_entity_poly.pdbx_seq_one_letter_code
_entity_poly.pdbx_strand_id
1 'polypeptide(L)'
;MEIQSAITNFRVLTITYLSLQKNLTQRDIEPFAIYSTKGNWILIAFCRLRNEFRAFRIDLIQTLNSLNTTFEPHNMSLEEYFTICKQKISKHP
;
A
#
# COMPACT_ATOMS: atom_id res chain seq x y z
N MET A 1 -10.66 -12.12 -1.63
CA MET A 1 -9.36 -11.82 -1.05
C MET A 1 -9.48 -10.64 -0.09
N GLU A 2 -8.86 -10.72 1.08
CA GLU A 2 -9.02 -9.69 2.09
C GLU A 2 -8.55 -8.31 1.65
N ILE A 3 -7.51 -8.24 0.83
CA ILE A 3 -6.98 -6.97 0.35
C ILE A 3 -8.01 -6.23 -0.50
N GLN A 4 -8.63 -6.94 -1.45
CA GLN A 4 -9.64 -6.30 -2.31
C GLN A 4 -10.86 -5.88 -1.52
N SER A 5 -11.29 -6.69 -0.55
CA SER A 5 -12.39 -6.34 0.32
C SER A 5 -12.07 -5.10 1.16
N ALA A 6 -10.84 -5.01 1.66
CA ALA A 6 -10.42 -3.86 2.44
C ALA A 6 -10.37 -2.58 1.59
N ILE A 7 -9.95 -2.68 0.34
CA ILE A 7 -9.95 -1.54 -0.58
C ILE A 7 -11.39 -1.07 -0.81
N THR A 8 -12.29 -2.01 -1.11
CA THR A 8 -13.68 -1.69 -1.42
C THR A 8 -14.41 -1.09 -0.22
N ASN A 9 -14.14 -1.59 0.97
CA ASN A 9 -14.84 -1.19 2.19
C ASN A 9 -14.06 -0.18 3.04
N PHE A 10 -12.94 0.32 2.55
CA PHE A 10 -12.10 1.31 3.24
C PHE A 10 -11.70 0.87 4.64
N ARG A 11 -11.25 -0.38 4.76
CA ARG A 11 -10.81 -0.93 6.04
C ARG A 11 -9.30 -0.89 6.17
N VAL A 12 -8.86 -0.55 7.37
CA VAL A 12 -7.43 -0.56 7.69
C VAL A 12 -6.95 -2.00 7.78
N LEU A 13 -5.77 -2.26 7.23
CA LEU A 13 -5.11 -3.55 7.32
C LEU A 13 -3.86 -3.43 8.19
N THR A 14 -3.64 -4.42 9.05
CA THR A 14 -2.35 -4.58 9.73
C THR A 14 -1.57 -5.65 8.99
N ILE A 15 -0.39 -5.30 8.51
CA ILE A 15 0.47 -6.25 7.81
C ILE A 15 1.81 -6.37 8.52
N THR A 16 2.42 -7.55 8.40
CA THR A 16 3.83 -7.75 8.71
C THR A 16 4.53 -7.86 7.38
N TYR A 17 5.47 -6.95 7.13
CA TYR A 17 6.12 -6.81 5.83
C TYR A 17 7.60 -7.11 5.92
N LEU A 18 8.10 -7.95 5.02
CA LEU A 18 9.51 -8.29 4.92
C LEU A 18 10.15 -7.39 3.86
N SER A 19 11.06 -6.52 4.29
CA SER A 19 11.75 -5.64 3.36
C SER A 19 12.79 -6.41 2.54
N LEU A 20 13.29 -5.76 1.48
CA LEU A 20 14.35 -6.37 0.66
C LEU A 20 15.63 -6.56 1.44
N GLN A 21 15.85 -5.79 2.51
CA GLN A 21 16.99 -6.00 3.43
C GLN A 21 16.69 -7.05 4.49
N LYS A 22 15.57 -7.78 4.35
CA LYS A 22 15.16 -8.84 5.26
C LYS A 22 14.78 -8.35 6.66
N ASN A 23 14.39 -7.09 6.78
CA ASN A 23 13.85 -6.54 8.02
C ASN A 23 12.34 -6.72 8.04
N LEU A 24 11.84 -7.30 9.14
CA LEU A 24 10.41 -7.53 9.32
C LEU A 24 9.82 -6.36 10.10
N THR A 25 8.79 -5.72 9.55
CA THR A 25 8.12 -4.60 10.20
C THR A 25 6.62 -4.83 10.22
N GLN A 26 5.97 -4.33 11.27
CA GLN A 26 4.50 -4.36 11.36
C GLN A 26 3.98 -2.96 11.07
N ARG A 27 2.96 -2.88 10.20
CA ARG A 27 2.42 -1.60 9.76
C ARG A 27 0.90 -1.65 9.66
N ASP A 28 0.26 -0.55 10.04
CA ASP A 28 -1.14 -0.33 9.75
C ASP A 28 -1.21 0.48 8.47
N ILE A 29 -1.95 -0.03 7.49
CA ILE A 29 -2.03 0.59 6.17
C ILE A 29 -3.48 0.80 5.75
N GLU A 30 -3.69 1.83 4.92
CA GLU A 30 -4.98 2.13 4.31
C GLU A 30 -4.87 1.73 2.83
N PRO A 31 -5.38 0.54 2.46
CA PRO A 31 -5.18 0.04 1.09
C PRO A 31 -5.91 0.90 0.09
N PHE A 32 -5.25 1.17 -1.04
CA PHE A 32 -5.76 2.10 -2.04
C PHE A 32 -6.00 1.40 -3.37
N ALA A 33 -5.03 0.65 -3.88
CA ALA A 33 -5.13 0.01 -5.19
C ALA A 33 -4.14 -1.13 -5.31
N ILE A 34 -4.45 -2.06 -6.22
CA ILE A 34 -3.57 -3.18 -6.56
C ILE A 34 -3.28 -3.08 -8.06
N TYR A 35 -2.03 -3.30 -8.44
CA TYR A 35 -1.67 -3.43 -9.85
C TYR A 35 -0.56 -4.45 -10.00
N SER A 36 -0.35 -4.93 -11.24
CA SER A 36 0.74 -5.85 -11.53
C SER A 36 1.75 -5.20 -12.44
N THR A 37 3.01 -5.49 -12.22
CA THR A 37 4.10 -5.02 -13.05
C THR A 37 5.24 -6.03 -13.02
N LYS A 38 5.77 -6.37 -14.18
CA LYS A 38 6.91 -7.30 -14.31
C LYS A 38 6.70 -8.61 -13.55
N GLY A 39 5.45 -9.11 -13.56
CA GLY A 39 5.13 -10.36 -12.90
C GLY A 39 4.90 -10.28 -11.40
N ASN A 40 4.97 -9.09 -10.81
CA ASN A 40 4.74 -8.89 -9.38
C ASN A 40 3.43 -8.17 -9.14
N TRP A 41 2.72 -8.58 -8.09
CA TRP A 41 1.54 -7.85 -7.64
C TRP A 41 1.94 -6.84 -6.58
N ILE A 42 1.50 -5.60 -6.78
CA ILE A 42 1.87 -4.47 -5.93
C ILE A 42 0.60 -3.89 -5.29
N LEU A 43 0.67 -3.70 -3.98
CA LEU A 43 -0.38 -3.01 -3.22
C LEU A 43 0.08 -1.60 -2.93
N ILE A 44 -0.68 -0.62 -3.39
CA ILE A 44 -0.45 0.78 -3.02
C ILE A 44 -1.34 1.09 -1.83
N ALA A 45 -0.74 1.59 -0.76
CA ALA A 45 -1.46 1.89 0.46
C ALA A 45 -0.82 3.08 1.18
N PHE A 46 -1.65 3.81 1.94
CA PHE A 46 -1.14 4.84 2.82
C PHE A 46 -0.61 4.17 4.09
N CYS A 47 0.68 4.32 4.32
CA CYS A 47 1.35 3.72 5.47
C CYS A 47 1.27 4.66 6.66
N ARG A 48 0.54 4.26 7.71
CA ARG A 48 0.36 5.10 8.89
C ARG A 48 1.65 5.26 9.68
N LEU A 49 2.53 4.27 9.61
CA LEU A 49 3.83 4.34 10.28
C LEU A 49 4.71 5.44 9.69
N ARG A 50 4.70 5.57 8.36
CA ARG A 50 5.53 6.57 7.65
C ARG A 50 4.75 7.83 7.28
N ASN A 51 3.43 7.80 7.46
CA ASN A 51 2.53 8.90 7.10
C ASN A 51 2.66 9.29 5.63
N GLU A 52 2.78 8.30 4.75
CA GLU A 52 2.90 8.52 3.31
C GLU A 52 2.41 7.28 2.55
N PHE A 53 2.11 7.47 1.26
CA PHE A 53 1.78 6.35 0.39
C PHE A 53 3.03 5.54 0.08
N ARG A 54 2.89 4.22 0.09
CA ARG A 54 3.97 3.31 -0.25
C ARG A 54 3.44 2.18 -1.11
N ALA A 55 4.34 1.59 -1.89
CA ALA A 55 4.06 0.41 -2.70
C ALA A 55 4.63 -0.81 -2.00
N PHE A 56 3.79 -1.82 -1.76
CA PHE A 56 4.19 -3.05 -1.09
C PHE A 56 4.06 -4.22 -2.06
N ARG A 57 5.12 -5.01 -2.19
CA ARG A 57 5.02 -6.26 -2.94
C ARG A 57 4.19 -7.24 -2.12
N ILE A 58 3.13 -7.76 -2.73
CA ILE A 58 2.19 -8.63 -2.01
C ILE A 58 2.88 -9.91 -1.56
N ASP A 59 3.83 -10.43 -2.36
CA ASP A 59 4.58 -11.65 -2.00
C ASP A 59 5.49 -11.46 -0.79
N LEU A 60 5.77 -10.23 -0.38
CA LEU A 60 6.58 -9.95 0.81
C LEU A 60 5.74 -9.65 2.07
N ILE A 61 4.42 -9.68 1.94
CA ILE A 61 3.53 -9.56 3.09
C ILE A 61 3.44 -10.93 3.77
N GLN A 62 3.92 -11.00 5.01
CA GLN A 62 3.98 -12.26 5.76
C GLN A 62 2.67 -12.56 6.47
N THR A 63 2.05 -11.53 7.06
CA THR A 63 0.74 -11.65 7.68
C THR A 63 -0.12 -10.48 7.29
N LEU A 64 -1.43 -10.70 7.30
CA LEU A 64 -2.39 -9.66 6.92
C LEU A 64 -3.67 -9.86 7.73
N ASN A 65 -4.07 -8.82 8.47
CA ASN A 65 -5.28 -8.83 9.27
C ASN A 65 -6.11 -7.61 8.96
N SER A 66 -7.40 -7.81 8.69
CA SER A 66 -8.33 -6.71 8.49
C SER A 66 -8.84 -6.24 9.83
N LEU A 67 -8.71 -4.95 10.11
CA LEU A 67 -9.22 -4.35 11.33
C LEU A 67 -10.67 -3.92 11.14
N ASN A 68 -11.39 -3.72 12.25
CA ASN A 68 -12.74 -3.17 12.21
C ASN A 68 -12.73 -1.64 12.08
N THR A 69 -11.57 -1.06 11.84
CA THR A 69 -11.39 0.36 11.68
C THR A 69 -11.47 0.71 10.21
N THR A 70 -12.22 1.76 9.88
CA THR A 70 -12.29 2.27 8.52
C THR A 70 -11.49 3.57 8.42
N PHE A 71 -11.21 3.98 7.18
CA PHE A 71 -10.50 5.23 6.92
C PHE A 71 -11.27 6.03 5.89
N GLU A 72 -11.00 7.35 5.85
CA GLU A 72 -11.59 8.22 4.84
C GLU A 72 -11.00 7.89 3.48
N PRO A 73 -11.84 7.71 2.44
CA PRO A 73 -11.33 7.43 1.10
C PRO A 73 -10.34 8.51 0.67
N HIS A 74 -9.21 8.07 0.12
CA HIS A 74 -8.24 9.00 -0.42
C HIS A 74 -8.78 9.56 -1.73
N ASN A 75 -8.85 10.88 -1.82
CA ASN A 75 -9.46 11.56 -2.95
C ASN A 75 -8.47 11.67 -4.10
N MET A 76 -8.06 10.53 -4.63
CA MET A 76 -7.02 10.43 -5.62
C MET A 76 -7.23 9.16 -6.43
N SER A 77 -7.01 9.25 -7.74
CA SER A 77 -7.04 8.07 -8.61
C SER A 77 -5.65 7.42 -8.67
N LEU A 78 -5.61 6.18 -9.14
CA LEU A 78 -4.34 5.47 -9.34
C LEU A 78 -3.47 6.22 -10.34
N GLU A 79 -4.07 6.78 -11.37
CA GLU A 79 -3.37 7.57 -12.38
C GLU A 79 -2.73 8.80 -11.75
N GLU A 80 -3.47 9.49 -10.89
CA GLU A 80 -2.93 10.65 -10.16
C GLU A 80 -1.77 10.26 -9.26
N TYR A 81 -1.87 9.12 -8.61
CA TYR A 81 -0.79 8.61 -7.77
C TYR A 81 0.49 8.41 -8.60
N PHE A 82 0.37 7.79 -9.77
CA PHE A 82 1.54 7.58 -10.64
C PHE A 82 2.12 8.89 -11.15
N THR A 83 1.27 9.87 -11.43
CA THR A 83 1.72 11.20 -11.83
C THR A 83 2.55 11.85 -10.73
N ILE A 84 2.10 11.78 -9.49
CA ILE A 84 2.82 12.31 -8.34
C ILE A 84 4.17 11.62 -8.18
N CYS A 85 4.21 10.30 -8.30
CA CYS A 85 5.46 9.54 -8.22
C CYS A 85 6.44 9.95 -9.31
N LYS A 86 5.94 10.15 -10.52
CA LYS A 86 6.76 10.58 -11.65
C LYS A 86 7.36 11.97 -11.42
N GLN A 87 6.57 12.89 -10.86
CA GLN A 87 7.04 14.22 -10.53
C GLN A 87 8.14 14.18 -9.47
N LYS A 88 7.99 13.32 -8.47
CA LYS A 88 9.01 13.16 -7.44
C LYS A 88 10.33 12.65 -8.01
N ILE A 89 10.25 11.70 -8.94
CA ILE A 89 11.44 11.15 -9.60
C ILE A 89 12.15 12.24 -10.41
N SER A 90 11.39 13.06 -11.13
CA SER A 90 11.98 14.11 -11.97
C SER A 90 12.62 15.23 -11.17
N LYS A 91 12.33 15.33 -9.87
CA LYS A 91 12.97 16.32 -8.99
C LYS A 91 14.31 15.87 -8.45
N HIS A 92 14.69 14.63 -8.70
CA HIS A 92 15.97 14.08 -8.27
C HIS A 92 16.90 14.04 -9.47
N PRO A 93 17.87 14.93 -9.54
CA PRO A 93 18.85 14.93 -10.62
C PRO A 93 19.76 13.71 -10.59
#